data_756c2930732c6535cd5d89b0897bdabe
#
_entry.id   756c2930732c6535cd5d89b0897bdabe
#
_cell.length_a   1.000
_cell.length_b   1.000
_cell.length_c   1.000
_cell.angle_alpha   90.00
_cell.angle_beta   90.00
_cell.angle_gamma   90.00
#
_symmetry.space_group_name_H-M   'P 1'
#
loop_
_entity.id
_entity.type
_entity.pdbx_description
1 polymer ?
#
loop_
_entity_poly.entity_id
_entity_poly.type
_entity_poly.pdbx_seq_one_letter_code
_entity_poly.pdbx_strand_id
1 'polypeptide(L)'
;MTFEHNNDWPKKYDINKLISIQEDIDHIIEGNKISIRRNDRYADAGDEIQLKQHSFVVSDVYPQKLKEVSEKDAIDEGYPGLEEYKDAIANIHKETVWDPEQIIWAHYLRKK
;
A
#
# COMPACT_ATOMS: atom_id res chain seq x y z
N MET A 1 -8.51 0.55 19.13
CA MET A 1 -8.70 1.82 18.41
C MET A 1 -9.39 1.53 17.09
N THR A 2 -10.44 2.25 16.77
CA THR A 2 -11.14 2.11 15.50
C THR A 2 -10.79 3.28 14.58
N PHE A 3 -10.66 3.03 13.29
CA PHE A 3 -10.35 4.05 12.29
C PHE A 3 -11.56 4.26 11.37
N GLU A 4 -12.75 4.31 11.95
CA GLU A 4 -14.01 4.39 11.21
C GLU A 4 -14.25 5.76 10.55
N HIS A 5 -13.64 6.81 11.10
CA HIS A 5 -13.81 8.18 10.61
C HIS A 5 -12.45 8.79 10.26
N ASN A 6 -12.42 9.59 9.20
CA ASN A 6 -11.20 10.27 8.77
C ASN A 6 -10.59 11.15 9.87
N ASN A 7 -11.43 11.66 10.77
CA ASN A 7 -10.95 12.50 11.87
C ASN A 7 -10.06 11.74 12.86
N ASP A 8 -10.21 10.41 12.94
CA ASP A 8 -9.44 9.56 13.83
C ASP A 8 -8.14 9.05 13.19
N TRP A 9 -7.93 9.38 11.91
CA TRP A 9 -6.79 8.89 11.18
C TRP A 9 -5.52 9.63 11.59
N PRO A 10 -4.37 8.94 11.58
CA PRO A 10 -3.10 9.59 11.92
C PRO A 10 -2.71 10.61 10.86
N LYS A 11 -1.71 11.43 11.20
CA LYS A 11 -1.16 12.44 10.31
C LYS A 11 -0.74 11.80 8.97
N LYS A 12 -1.08 12.49 7.88
CA LYS A 12 -0.71 12.07 6.53
C LYS A 12 0.74 12.49 6.24
N TYR A 13 1.53 11.54 5.74
CA TYR A 13 2.89 11.80 5.27
C TYR A 13 2.86 12.31 3.82
N ASP A 14 4.03 12.64 3.29
CA ASP A 14 4.17 13.16 1.93
C ASP A 14 3.85 12.07 0.89
N ILE A 15 2.88 12.33 0.03
CA ILE A 15 2.47 11.40 -1.03
C ILE A 15 3.65 11.03 -1.94
N ASN A 16 4.60 11.93 -2.12
CA ASN A 16 5.77 11.65 -2.98
C ASN A 16 6.70 10.59 -2.38
N LYS A 17 6.52 10.26 -1.11
CA LYS A 17 7.28 9.21 -0.43
C LYS A 17 6.53 7.88 -0.36
N LEU A 18 5.31 7.84 -0.89
CA LEU A 18 4.50 6.62 -0.89
C LEU A 18 5.21 5.47 -1.61
N ILE A 19 5.80 5.77 -2.75
CA ILE A 19 6.48 4.79 -3.58
C ILE A 19 7.92 5.24 -3.77
N SER A 20 8.85 4.50 -3.18
CA SER A 20 10.27 4.84 -3.19
C SER A 20 11.14 3.86 -3.98
N ILE A 21 10.57 2.75 -4.42
CA ILE A 21 11.31 1.69 -5.12
C ILE A 21 10.97 1.76 -6.60
N GLN A 22 12.00 1.86 -7.44
CA GLN A 22 11.83 1.98 -8.88
C GLN A 22 11.05 0.82 -9.50
N GLU A 23 11.28 -0.40 -9.02
CA GLU A 23 10.56 -1.57 -9.50
C GLU A 23 9.07 -1.47 -9.25
N ASP A 24 8.67 -0.92 -8.11
CA ASP A 24 7.26 -0.73 -7.80
C ASP A 24 6.62 0.28 -8.76
N ILE A 25 7.34 1.36 -9.07
CA ILE A 25 6.86 2.36 -10.02
C ILE A 25 6.61 1.73 -11.37
N ASP A 26 7.56 0.92 -11.85
CA ASP A 26 7.44 0.27 -13.15
C ASP A 26 6.26 -0.71 -13.18
N HIS A 27 6.06 -1.49 -12.12
CA HIS A 27 4.93 -2.42 -12.04
C HIS A 27 3.60 -1.71 -12.01
N ILE A 28 3.52 -0.56 -11.35
CA ILE A 28 2.30 0.24 -11.33
C ILE A 28 1.99 0.79 -12.70
N ILE A 29 2.99 1.32 -13.40
CA ILE A 29 2.82 1.85 -14.76
C ILE A 29 2.37 0.74 -15.72
N GLU A 30 2.92 -0.46 -15.57
CA GLU A 30 2.56 -1.61 -16.40
C GLU A 30 1.21 -2.24 -16.04
N GLY A 31 0.63 -1.86 -14.90
CA GLY A 31 -0.66 -2.39 -14.48
C GLY A 31 -0.59 -3.69 -13.69
N ASN A 32 0.61 -4.16 -13.35
CA ASN A 32 0.81 -5.40 -12.58
C ASN A 32 0.65 -5.20 -11.08
N LYS A 33 0.61 -3.95 -10.64
CA LYS A 33 0.48 -3.59 -9.24
C LYS A 33 -0.46 -2.38 -9.16
N ILE A 34 -1.51 -2.49 -8.35
CA ILE A 34 -2.51 -1.43 -8.25
C ILE A 34 -2.66 -0.90 -6.82
N SER A 35 -1.93 -1.46 -5.87
CA SER A 35 -1.99 -1.01 -4.49
C SER A 35 -0.63 -0.98 -3.85
N ILE A 36 -0.49 -0.12 -2.83
CA ILE A 36 0.70 0.02 -2.01
C ILE A 36 0.25 -0.01 -0.55
N ARG A 37 0.81 -0.92 0.23
CA ARG A 37 0.57 -1.00 1.67
C ARG A 37 1.80 -0.53 2.42
N ARG A 38 1.62 0.44 3.30
CA ARG A 38 2.68 1.04 4.09
C ARG A 38 2.27 1.08 5.56
N ASN A 39 3.25 1.25 6.42
CA ASN A 39 2.98 1.34 7.85
C ASN A 39 2.29 2.64 8.24
N ASP A 40 2.33 3.64 7.37
CA ASP A 40 1.76 4.96 7.61
C ASP A 40 0.86 5.38 6.47
N ARG A 41 0.03 6.39 6.73
CA ARG A 41 -0.85 6.96 5.71
C ARG A 41 -0.08 8.05 4.93
N TYR A 42 -0.02 7.90 3.62
CA TYR A 42 0.71 8.82 2.73
C TYR A 42 -0.21 9.62 1.82
N ALA A 43 -1.49 9.27 1.72
CA ALA A 43 -2.42 9.93 0.82
C ALA A 43 -3.85 9.73 1.28
N ASP A 44 -4.75 10.51 0.69
CA ASP A 44 -6.19 10.32 0.83
C ASP A 44 -6.79 10.00 -0.53
N ALA A 45 -7.98 9.41 -0.52
CA ALA A 45 -8.71 9.18 -1.77
C ALA A 45 -8.90 10.50 -2.50
N GLY A 46 -8.61 10.52 -3.78
CA GLY A 46 -8.68 11.73 -4.61
C GLY A 46 -7.35 12.45 -4.79
N ASP A 47 -6.34 12.12 -3.98
CA ASP A 47 -5.01 12.70 -4.17
C ASP A 47 -4.38 12.17 -5.46
N GLU A 48 -3.56 13.00 -6.08
CA GLU A 48 -2.89 12.64 -7.32
C GLU A 48 -1.40 12.49 -7.11
N ILE A 49 -0.81 11.53 -7.82
CA ILE A 49 0.63 11.31 -7.82
C ILE A 49 1.10 11.11 -9.26
N GLN A 50 2.27 11.65 -9.57
CA GLN A 50 2.89 11.47 -10.87
C GLN A 50 4.07 10.52 -10.73
N LEU A 51 4.03 9.44 -11.51
CA LEU A 51 5.10 8.44 -11.56
C LEU A 51 5.73 8.48 -12.93
N LYS A 52 6.95 9.03 -13.00
CA LYS A 52 7.61 9.35 -14.27
C LYS A 52 6.71 10.29 -15.08
N GLN A 53 6.27 9.87 -16.26
CA GLN A 53 5.41 10.70 -17.12
C GLN A 53 3.94 10.31 -17.02
N HIS A 54 3.58 9.46 -16.05
CA HIS A 54 2.22 8.95 -15.91
C HIS A 54 1.55 9.53 -14.68
N SER A 55 0.31 9.98 -14.85
CA SER A 55 -0.49 10.52 -13.74
C SER A 55 -1.42 9.44 -13.20
N PHE A 56 -1.48 9.33 -11.88
CA PHE A 56 -2.35 8.40 -11.18
C PHE A 56 -3.15 9.15 -10.13
N VAL A 57 -4.31 8.61 -9.81
CA VAL A 57 -5.12 9.12 -8.72
C VAL A 57 -5.25 8.01 -7.67
N VAL A 58 -5.18 8.41 -6.40
CA VAL A 58 -5.43 7.51 -5.28
C VAL A 58 -6.93 7.29 -5.23
N SER A 59 -7.37 6.06 -5.52
CA SER A 59 -8.79 5.74 -5.58
C SER A 59 -9.37 5.35 -4.23
N ASP A 60 -8.53 4.81 -3.34
CA ASP A 60 -8.98 4.40 -2.01
C ASP A 60 -7.81 4.35 -1.04
N VAL A 61 -8.07 4.67 0.22
CA VAL A 61 -7.11 4.57 1.31
C VAL A 61 -7.85 4.09 2.54
N TYR A 62 -7.34 3.05 3.18
CA TYR A 62 -7.95 2.56 4.42
C TYR A 62 -6.94 1.83 5.29
N PRO A 63 -7.14 1.84 6.62
CA PRO A 63 -6.30 1.05 7.53
C PRO A 63 -6.77 -0.40 7.55
N GLN A 64 -5.82 -1.30 7.79
CA GLN A 64 -6.07 -2.73 7.76
C GLN A 64 -5.04 -3.42 8.66
N LYS A 65 -5.44 -4.50 9.34
CA LYS A 65 -4.48 -5.35 10.05
C LYS A 65 -3.83 -6.31 9.07
N LEU A 66 -2.57 -6.66 9.31
CA LEU A 66 -1.86 -7.59 8.43
C LEU A 66 -2.61 -8.90 8.25
N LYS A 67 -3.27 -9.41 9.30
CA LYS A 67 -4.04 -10.65 9.21
C LYS A 67 -5.24 -10.54 8.27
N GLU A 68 -5.65 -9.34 7.95
CA GLU A 68 -6.80 -9.11 7.06
C GLU A 68 -6.42 -9.05 5.58
N VAL A 69 -5.12 -9.07 5.27
CA VAL A 69 -4.65 -9.08 3.88
C VAL A 69 -5.05 -10.41 3.25
N SER A 70 -5.83 -10.34 2.19
CA SER A 70 -6.33 -11.52 1.48
C SER A 70 -5.41 -11.91 0.32
N GLU A 71 -5.68 -13.06 -0.27
CA GLU A 71 -5.01 -13.51 -1.50
C GLU A 71 -5.14 -12.44 -2.60
N LYS A 72 -6.34 -11.92 -2.79
CA LYS A 72 -6.59 -10.87 -3.78
C LYS A 72 -5.79 -9.62 -3.47
N ASP A 73 -5.71 -9.24 -2.20
CA ASP A 73 -4.93 -8.07 -1.77
C ASP A 73 -3.46 -8.23 -2.14
N ALA A 74 -2.91 -9.42 -1.93
CA ALA A 74 -1.52 -9.72 -2.27
C ALA A 74 -1.29 -9.63 -3.78
N ILE A 75 -2.23 -10.13 -4.56
CA ILE A 75 -2.17 -10.04 -6.02
C ILE A 75 -2.21 -8.58 -6.47
N ASP A 76 -3.06 -7.76 -5.86
CA ASP A 76 -3.14 -6.33 -6.15
C ASP A 76 -1.82 -5.61 -5.84
N GLU A 77 -1.08 -6.09 -4.85
CA GLU A 77 0.26 -5.57 -4.50
C GLU A 77 1.35 -6.01 -5.47
N GLY A 78 1.03 -6.91 -6.41
CA GLY A 78 1.96 -7.39 -7.41
C GLY A 78 2.61 -8.73 -7.09
N TYR A 79 2.13 -9.43 -6.06
CA TYR A 79 2.66 -10.74 -5.68
C TYR A 79 1.84 -11.86 -6.31
N PRO A 80 2.45 -13.04 -6.52
CA PRO A 80 1.69 -14.19 -7.03
C PRO A 80 0.57 -14.64 -6.09
N GLY A 81 0.73 -14.43 -4.79
CA GLY A 81 -0.26 -14.81 -3.81
C GLY A 81 0.11 -14.35 -2.42
N LEU A 82 -0.70 -14.73 -1.44
CA LEU A 82 -0.55 -14.29 -0.05
C LEU A 82 0.75 -14.81 0.59
N GLU A 83 1.14 -16.04 0.32
CA GLU A 83 2.37 -16.60 0.90
C GLU A 83 3.60 -15.84 0.45
N GLU A 84 3.66 -15.47 -0.83
CA GLU A 84 4.75 -14.69 -1.39
C GLU A 84 4.79 -13.30 -0.79
N TYR A 85 3.61 -12.71 -0.52
CA TYR A 85 3.52 -11.41 0.15
C TYR A 85 4.09 -11.50 1.58
N LYS A 86 3.70 -12.53 2.33
CA LYS A 86 4.21 -12.74 3.69
C LYS A 86 5.72 -12.95 3.70
N ASP A 87 6.23 -13.72 2.76
CA ASP A 87 7.66 -13.96 2.64
C ASP A 87 8.41 -12.66 2.34
N ALA A 88 7.87 -11.82 1.48
CA ALA A 88 8.48 -10.53 1.14
C ALA A 88 8.55 -9.62 2.37
N ILE A 89 7.47 -9.54 3.14
CA ILE A 89 7.44 -8.74 4.36
C ILE A 89 8.46 -9.26 5.37
N ALA A 90 8.55 -10.57 5.56
CA ALA A 90 9.51 -11.18 6.47
C ALA A 90 10.95 -10.91 6.05
N ASN A 91 11.22 -10.92 4.74
CA ASN A 91 12.56 -10.65 4.22
C ASN A 91 12.97 -9.19 4.34
N ILE A 92 12.03 -8.26 4.17
CA ILE A 92 12.29 -6.83 4.30
C ILE A 92 12.62 -6.48 5.76
N HIS A 93 11.94 -7.14 6.69
CA HIS A 93 12.08 -6.89 8.12
C HIS A 93 12.65 -8.13 8.82
N LYS A 94 13.91 -8.44 8.54
CA LYS A 94 14.58 -9.66 9.03
C LYS A 94 14.52 -9.85 10.54
N GLU A 95 14.43 -8.77 11.29
CA GLU A 95 14.37 -8.83 12.75
C GLU A 95 12.95 -8.70 13.28
N THR A 96 11.98 -8.56 12.38
CA THR A 96 10.59 -8.35 12.75
C THR A 96 9.80 -9.61 12.48
N VAL A 97 9.19 -10.16 13.52
CA VAL A 97 8.27 -11.27 13.38
C VAL A 97 6.99 -10.75 12.73
N TRP A 98 6.38 -11.57 11.87
CA TRP A 98 5.07 -11.26 11.31
C TRP A 98 4.09 -10.99 12.45
N ASP A 99 3.58 -9.76 12.55
CA ASP A 99 2.61 -9.37 13.57
C ASP A 99 1.23 -9.23 12.92
N PRO A 100 0.33 -10.20 13.14
CA PRO A 100 -0.98 -10.17 12.50
C PRO A 100 -1.85 -8.98 12.93
N GLU A 101 -1.56 -8.38 14.08
CA GLU A 101 -2.32 -7.24 14.59
C GLU A 101 -1.77 -5.88 14.16
N GLN A 102 -0.64 -5.86 13.45
CA GLN A 102 -0.05 -4.59 13.00
C GLN A 102 -0.97 -3.91 12.01
N ILE A 103 -1.19 -2.61 12.23
CA ILE A 103 -2.00 -1.78 11.33
C ILE A 103 -1.11 -1.31 10.17
N ILE A 104 -1.61 -1.51 8.96
CA ILE A 104 -1.01 -0.99 7.74
C ILE A 104 -2.04 -0.18 6.99
N TRP A 105 -1.58 0.68 6.10
CA TRP A 105 -2.44 1.55 5.31
C TRP A 105 -2.39 1.12 3.85
N ALA A 106 -3.53 0.68 3.33
CA ALA A 106 -3.65 0.30 1.93
C ALA A 106 -3.97 1.54 1.10
N HIS A 107 -3.20 1.74 0.03
CA HIS A 107 -3.38 2.85 -0.90
C HIS A 107 -3.60 2.25 -2.28
N TYR A 108 -4.79 2.45 -2.85
CA TYR A 108 -5.10 1.95 -4.19
C TYR A 108 -4.94 3.08 -5.20
N LEU A 109 -4.37 2.74 -6.35
CA LEU A 109 -4.09 3.68 -7.42
C LEU A 109 -4.81 3.27 -8.69
N ARG A 110 -5.27 4.26 -9.45
CA ARG A 110 -5.76 4.01 -10.80
C ARG A 110 -5.16 5.06 -11.73
N LYS A 111 -4.98 4.67 -12.99
CA LYS A 111 -4.45 5.56 -14.00
C LYS A 111 -5.47 6.67 -14.28
N LYS A 112 -4.95 7.88 -14.33
CA LYS A 112 -5.79 9.05 -14.56
C LYS A 112 -6.12 9.21 -16.06
#